data_8b362e4a7670e48a72c37ffae3a590ca
#
_entry.id   8b362e4a7670e48a72c37ffae3a590ca
#
_cell.length_a   1.000
_cell.length_b   1.000
_cell.length_c   1.000
_cell.angle_alpha   90.00
_cell.angle_beta   90.00
_cell.angle_gamma   90.00
#
_symmetry.space_group_name_H-M   'P 1'
#
loop_
_entity.id
_entity.type
_entity.pdbx_description
1 polymer ?
#
loop_
_entity_poly.entity_id
_entity_poly.type
_entity_poly.pdbx_seq_one_letter_code
_entity_poly.pdbx_strand_id
1 'polypeptide(L)'
;ARTLVDAWMPMPHPDRAADPLVAGLVAAGTMRSLRRPRADHPDLACASADVVEGTGELVGADGAAREGLFMVGIGVDGARRDAIQAPIPGINSASLREAGVVAQRLLDLVTSRQHPHQRMSA
;
A
#
# COMPACT_ATOMS: atom_id res chain seq x y z
N ALA A 1 34.20 -5.37 18.99
CA ALA A 1 33.04 -6.13 19.47
C ALA A 1 33.24 -7.61 19.14
N ARG A 2 32.95 -8.51 20.09
CA ARG A 2 33.08 -9.97 19.89
C ARG A 2 31.74 -10.65 19.57
N THR A 3 30.65 -9.90 19.60
CA THR A 3 29.30 -10.42 19.38
C THR A 3 28.53 -9.44 18.52
N LEU A 4 27.94 -9.94 17.41
CA LEU A 4 26.98 -9.23 16.61
C LEU A 4 25.60 -9.88 16.88
N VAL A 5 24.64 -9.06 17.25
CA VAL A 5 23.24 -9.49 17.34
C VAL A 5 22.51 -8.91 16.13
N ASP A 6 22.14 -9.78 15.20
CA ASP A 6 21.31 -9.41 14.06
C ASP A 6 19.84 -9.59 14.46
N ALA A 7 19.17 -8.48 14.75
CA ALA A 7 17.76 -8.44 15.11
C ALA A 7 16.89 -7.90 13.96
N TRP A 8 17.35 -8.08 12.71
CA TRP A 8 16.65 -7.61 11.54
C TRP A 8 15.39 -8.43 11.28
N MET A 9 14.26 -7.75 11.15
CA MET A 9 13.00 -8.35 10.73
C MET A 9 12.91 -8.29 9.21
N PRO A 10 12.77 -9.42 8.49
CA PRO A 10 12.62 -9.39 7.05
C PRO A 10 11.31 -8.67 6.69
N MET A 11 11.43 -7.57 5.95
CA MET A 11 10.29 -6.83 5.43
C MET A 11 9.77 -7.51 4.17
N PRO A 12 8.45 -7.57 3.97
CA PRO A 12 7.85 -8.14 2.77
C PRO A 12 8.21 -7.26 1.56
N HIS A 13 9.11 -7.75 0.71
CA HIS A 13 9.53 -7.04 -0.49
C HIS A 13 8.68 -7.51 -1.68
N PRO A 14 7.81 -6.69 -2.28
CA PRO A 14 6.91 -7.13 -3.35
C PRO A 14 7.64 -7.82 -4.51
N ASP A 15 8.76 -7.26 -4.96
CA ASP A 15 9.53 -7.80 -6.09
C ASP A 15 10.17 -9.18 -5.81
N ARG A 16 10.15 -9.64 -4.55
CA ARG A 16 10.75 -10.91 -4.11
C ARG A 16 9.75 -11.77 -3.33
N ALA A 17 8.46 -11.42 -3.41
CA ALA A 17 7.44 -12.13 -2.67
C ALA A 17 7.31 -13.58 -3.15
N ALA A 18 7.34 -14.51 -2.20
CA ALA A 18 7.01 -15.91 -2.45
C ALA A 18 5.49 -16.16 -2.49
N ASP A 19 4.70 -15.23 -2.01
CA ASP A 19 3.24 -15.30 -2.06
C ASP A 19 2.75 -15.20 -3.52
N PRO A 20 1.97 -16.18 -4.03
CA PRO A 20 1.56 -16.24 -5.43
C PRO A 20 0.68 -15.05 -5.84
N LEU A 21 -0.14 -14.50 -4.93
CA LEU A 21 -0.98 -13.35 -5.23
C LEU A 21 -0.11 -12.11 -5.45
N VAL A 22 0.80 -11.83 -4.52
CA VAL A 22 1.70 -10.67 -4.61
C VAL A 22 2.59 -10.78 -5.84
N ALA A 23 3.21 -11.95 -6.06
CA ALA A 23 4.03 -12.20 -7.23
C ALA A 23 3.25 -12.04 -8.54
N GLY A 24 2.01 -12.51 -8.58
CA GLY A 24 1.11 -12.35 -9.74
C GLY A 24 0.75 -10.89 -10.01
N LEU A 25 0.45 -10.11 -8.98
CA LEU A 25 0.14 -8.68 -9.12
C LEU A 25 1.35 -7.88 -9.64
N VAL A 26 2.55 -8.21 -9.16
CA VAL A 26 3.79 -7.58 -9.64
C VAL A 26 4.06 -7.98 -11.09
N ALA A 27 3.98 -9.27 -11.42
CA ALA A 27 4.21 -9.76 -12.78
C ALA A 27 3.22 -9.17 -13.80
N ALA A 28 1.97 -8.96 -13.38
CA ALA A 28 0.94 -8.31 -14.20
C ALA A 28 1.11 -6.77 -14.30
N GLY A 29 2.10 -6.18 -13.62
CA GLY A 29 2.26 -4.73 -13.56
C GLY A 29 1.14 -4.00 -12.80
N THR A 30 0.31 -4.73 -12.07
CA THR A 30 -0.80 -4.18 -11.28
C THR A 30 -0.31 -3.56 -9.98
N MET A 31 0.82 -4.04 -9.46
CA MET A 31 1.49 -3.54 -8.28
C MET A 31 2.98 -3.33 -8.56
N ARG A 32 3.57 -2.35 -7.92
CA ARG A 32 5.04 -2.16 -7.90
C ARG A 32 5.54 -1.94 -6.48
N SER A 33 6.84 -2.16 -6.27
CA SER A 33 7.51 -1.72 -5.05
C SER A 33 7.60 -0.20 -5.00
N LEU A 34 7.39 0.36 -3.82
CA LEU A 34 7.66 1.77 -3.55
C LEU A 34 9.12 2.09 -3.88
N ARG A 35 9.35 3.17 -4.62
CA ARG A 35 10.70 3.67 -4.94
C ARG A 35 10.95 4.97 -4.23
N ARG A 36 12.12 5.09 -3.61
CA ARG A 36 12.58 6.33 -3.00
C ARG A 36 13.75 6.90 -3.79
N PRO A 37 13.64 8.16 -4.22
CA PRO A 37 14.74 8.85 -4.89
C PRO A 37 15.97 8.88 -4.00
N ARG A 38 17.14 8.69 -4.56
CA ARG A 38 18.43 8.90 -3.91
C ARG A 38 19.28 9.84 -4.74
N ALA A 39 19.88 10.84 -4.09
CA ALA A 39 20.88 11.65 -4.74
C ALA A 39 22.05 10.76 -5.20
N ASP A 40 22.47 10.93 -6.45
CA ASP A 40 23.64 10.27 -7.05
C ASP A 40 23.57 8.73 -7.19
N HIS A 41 22.40 8.12 -7.00
CA HIS A 41 22.22 6.67 -7.11
C HIS A 41 20.87 6.33 -7.79
N PRO A 42 20.73 5.12 -8.36
CA PRO A 42 19.43 4.64 -8.80
C PRO A 42 18.41 4.63 -7.66
N ASP A 43 17.16 4.85 -7.98
CA ASP A 43 16.07 4.81 -7.01
C ASP A 43 16.07 3.50 -6.23
N LEU A 44 15.97 3.61 -4.92
CA LEU A 44 15.93 2.45 -4.04
C LEU A 44 14.51 1.87 -4.01
N ALA A 45 14.37 0.62 -4.45
CA ALA A 45 13.16 -0.14 -4.22
C ALA A 45 13.04 -0.49 -2.72
N CYS A 46 11.93 -0.09 -2.12
CA CYS A 46 11.65 -0.35 -0.71
C CYS A 46 10.93 -1.68 -0.52
N ALA A 47 11.08 -2.29 0.66
CA ALA A 47 10.31 -3.46 1.06
C ALA A 47 8.87 -3.07 1.43
N SER A 48 8.16 -2.48 0.48
CA SER A 48 6.80 -1.95 0.63
C SER A 48 6.15 -1.85 -0.74
N ALA A 49 4.87 -2.12 -0.82
CA ALA A 49 4.09 -1.77 -2.00
C ALA A 49 3.96 -0.26 -2.13
N ASP A 50 3.91 0.22 -3.37
CA ASP A 50 3.60 1.60 -3.67
C ASP A 50 2.08 1.80 -3.66
N VAL A 51 1.61 2.77 -2.89
CA VAL A 51 0.20 3.10 -2.76
C VAL A 51 0.00 4.60 -2.82
N VAL A 52 -1.17 5.01 -3.27
CA VAL A 52 -1.58 6.42 -3.21
C VAL A 52 -1.72 6.84 -1.75
N GLU A 53 -0.97 7.86 -1.35
CA GLU A 53 -1.02 8.41 0.00
C GLU A 53 -2.45 8.89 0.33
N GLY A 54 -2.95 8.48 1.47
CA GLY A 54 -4.28 8.86 1.97
C GLY A 54 -5.44 8.01 1.46
N THR A 55 -5.31 7.25 0.37
CA THR A 55 -6.40 6.38 -0.12
C THR A 55 -6.06 4.90 -0.06
N GLY A 56 -4.78 4.53 -0.09
CA GLY A 56 -4.32 3.16 -0.03
C GLY A 56 -4.49 2.36 -1.34
N GLU A 57 -4.87 3.02 -2.44
CA GLU A 57 -4.96 2.38 -3.76
C GLU A 57 -3.58 1.96 -4.24
N LEU A 58 -3.47 0.72 -4.76
CA LEU A 58 -2.20 0.23 -5.32
C LEU A 58 -1.77 1.08 -6.53
N VAL A 59 -0.47 1.28 -6.64
CA VAL A 59 0.14 1.94 -7.81
C VAL A 59 0.79 0.87 -8.69
N GLY A 60 0.43 0.87 -9.97
CA GLY A 60 0.96 -0.07 -10.95
C GLY A 60 2.35 0.31 -11.46
N ALA A 61 2.93 -0.57 -12.28
CA ALA A 61 4.25 -0.38 -12.89
C ALA A 61 4.34 0.89 -13.74
N ASP A 62 3.23 1.32 -14.33
CA ASP A 62 3.07 2.55 -15.10
C ASP A 62 2.94 3.83 -14.24
N GLY A 63 2.91 3.69 -12.91
CA GLY A 63 2.73 4.79 -11.97
C GLY A 63 1.29 5.23 -11.77
N ALA A 64 0.31 4.58 -12.40
CA ALA A 64 -1.10 4.90 -12.23
C ALA A 64 -1.72 4.13 -11.05
N ALA A 65 -2.65 4.78 -10.35
CA ALA A 65 -3.46 4.13 -9.33
C ALA A 65 -4.38 3.05 -9.94
N ARG A 66 -4.57 1.97 -9.22
CA ARG A 66 -5.45 0.86 -9.59
C ARG A 66 -6.77 0.97 -8.85
N GLU A 67 -7.76 1.52 -9.53
CA GLU A 67 -9.11 1.68 -8.95
C GLU A 67 -9.66 0.35 -8.42
N GLY A 68 -10.10 0.36 -7.17
CA GLY A 68 -10.71 -0.80 -6.52
C GLY A 68 -9.72 -1.82 -5.97
N LEU A 69 -8.40 -1.59 -6.09
CA LEU A 69 -7.36 -2.41 -5.47
C LEU A 69 -6.65 -1.62 -4.38
N PHE A 70 -6.78 -2.08 -3.15
CA PHE A 70 -6.25 -1.40 -1.98
C PHE A 70 -5.31 -2.30 -1.19
N MET A 71 -4.31 -1.70 -0.58
CA MET A 71 -3.43 -2.38 0.35
C MET A 71 -3.25 -1.55 1.62
N VAL A 72 -3.39 -2.21 2.75
CA VAL A 72 -3.19 -1.62 4.08
C VAL A 72 -2.34 -2.55 4.94
N GLY A 73 -1.82 -2.03 6.03
CA GLY A 73 -1.06 -2.82 6.98
C GLY A 73 0.44 -2.84 6.66
N ILE A 74 1.12 -3.89 7.10
CA ILE A 74 2.59 -3.98 7.09
C ILE A 74 3.19 -3.91 5.68
N GLY A 75 2.45 -4.36 4.67
CA GLY A 75 2.90 -4.33 3.28
C GLY A 75 3.06 -2.94 2.67
N VAL A 76 2.57 -1.90 3.33
CA VAL A 76 2.66 -0.49 2.90
C VAL A 76 3.36 0.40 3.91
N ASP A 77 3.99 -0.15 4.93
CA ASP A 77 4.67 0.62 5.97
C ASP A 77 5.78 1.52 5.44
N GLY A 78 6.46 1.10 4.38
CA GLY A 78 7.47 1.92 3.73
C GLY A 78 6.93 3.18 3.06
N ALA A 79 5.64 3.21 2.72
CA ALA A 79 4.97 4.38 2.17
C ALA A 79 4.55 5.38 3.26
N ARG A 80 4.52 4.95 4.52
CA ARG A 80 4.18 5.79 5.67
C ARG A 80 5.40 6.55 6.15
N ARG A 81 5.14 7.71 6.71
CA ARG A 81 6.17 8.51 7.39
C ARG A 81 6.30 8.13 8.87
N ASP A 82 5.31 7.43 9.39
CA ASP A 82 5.22 7.08 10.81
C ASP A 82 5.67 5.64 11.03
N ALA A 83 6.16 5.36 12.22
CA ALA A 83 6.52 3.99 12.63
C ALA A 83 5.29 3.08 12.67
N ILE A 84 5.54 1.78 12.54
CA ILE A 84 4.52 0.74 12.69
C ILE A 84 3.78 0.95 14.00
N GLN A 85 2.50 1.28 13.93
CA GLN A 85 1.64 1.40 15.10
C GLN A 85 0.67 0.21 15.14
N ALA A 86 0.73 -0.55 16.22
CA ALA A 86 -0.24 -1.59 16.47
C ALA A 86 -1.65 -0.98 16.54
N PRO A 87 -2.68 -1.65 16.01
CA PRO A 87 -4.06 -1.24 16.18
C PRO A 87 -4.47 -1.44 17.64
N ILE A 88 -4.48 -0.36 18.42
CA ILE A 88 -4.85 -0.39 19.83
C ILE A 88 -6.29 0.09 19.95
N PRO A 89 -7.20 -0.70 20.54
CA PRO A 89 -8.58 -0.29 20.78
C PRO A 89 -8.66 1.01 21.61
N GLY A 90 -9.59 1.90 21.25
CA GLY A 90 -9.78 3.18 21.94
C GLY A 90 -8.80 4.29 21.57
N ILE A 91 -7.77 3.98 20.77
CA ILE A 91 -6.85 4.97 20.20
C ILE A 91 -7.09 5.04 18.70
N ASN A 92 -7.24 6.25 18.17
CA ASN A 92 -7.34 6.47 16.72
C ASN A 92 -5.97 6.27 16.05
N SER A 93 -5.47 5.02 16.03
CA SER A 93 -4.18 4.68 15.45
C SER A 93 -4.17 4.88 13.92
N ALA A 94 -2.99 5.09 13.33
CA ALA A 94 -2.84 5.26 11.88
C ALA A 94 -3.45 4.08 11.11
N SER A 95 -3.21 2.86 11.55
CA SER A 95 -3.74 1.64 10.92
C SER A 95 -5.27 1.59 10.89
N LEU A 96 -5.94 2.04 11.97
CA LEU A 96 -7.41 2.08 12.04
C LEU A 96 -7.96 3.19 11.14
N ARG A 97 -7.32 4.35 11.10
CA ARG A 97 -7.71 5.44 10.19
C ARG A 97 -7.62 5.02 8.72
N GLU A 98 -6.51 4.40 8.33
CA GLU A 98 -6.31 3.92 6.96
C GLU A 98 -7.34 2.86 6.57
N ALA A 99 -7.59 1.88 7.45
CA ALA A 99 -8.64 0.89 7.21
C ALA A 99 -10.01 1.54 7.04
N GLY A 100 -10.31 2.58 7.82
CA GLY A 100 -11.55 3.38 7.71
C GLY A 100 -11.64 4.10 6.36
N VAL A 101 -10.56 4.72 5.90
CA VAL A 101 -10.51 5.39 4.59
C VAL A 101 -10.75 4.39 3.45
N VAL A 102 -10.06 3.25 3.46
CA VAL A 102 -10.24 2.20 2.44
C VAL A 102 -11.67 1.67 2.45
N ALA A 103 -12.24 1.40 3.63
CA ALA A 103 -13.63 0.95 3.75
C ALA A 103 -14.61 1.96 3.14
N GLN A 104 -14.43 3.25 3.42
CA GLN A 104 -15.27 4.30 2.83
C GLN A 104 -15.14 4.36 1.31
N ARG A 105 -13.92 4.29 0.78
CA ARG A 105 -13.68 4.27 -0.67
C ARG A 105 -14.32 3.06 -1.36
N LEU A 106 -14.25 1.89 -0.74
CA LEU A 106 -14.93 0.70 -1.26
C LEU A 106 -16.45 0.87 -1.30
N LEU A 107 -17.04 1.43 -0.25
CA LEU A 107 -18.48 1.74 -0.21
C LEU A 107 -18.86 2.71 -1.32
N ASP A 108 -18.10 3.78 -1.51
CA ASP A 108 -18.33 4.76 -2.57
C ASP A 108 -18.29 4.14 -3.96
N LEU A 109 -17.31 3.25 -4.21
CA LEU A 109 -17.18 2.53 -5.49
C LEU A 109 -18.37 1.61 -5.75
N VAL A 110 -18.80 0.84 -4.74
CA VAL A 110 -19.94 -0.07 -4.87
C VAL A 110 -21.23 0.71 -5.10
N THR A 111 -21.45 1.78 -4.34
CA THR A 111 -22.65 2.63 -4.47
C THR A 111 -22.70 3.34 -5.83
N SER A 112 -21.57 3.83 -6.32
CA SER A 112 -21.48 4.48 -7.63
C SER A 112 -21.81 3.53 -8.78
N ARG A 113 -21.41 2.27 -8.66
CA ARG A 113 -21.72 1.23 -9.66
C ARG A 113 -23.18 0.80 -9.65
N GLN A 114 -23.86 0.90 -8.50
CA GLN A 114 -25.27 0.56 -8.38
C GLN A 114 -26.21 1.66 -8.91
N HIS A 115 -25.76 2.93 -9.00
CA HIS A 115 -26.57 4.08 -9.41
C HIS A 115 -25.95 4.85 -10.59
N PRO A 116 -25.69 4.22 -11.75
CA PRO A 116 -25.02 4.89 -12.87
C PRO A 116 -25.82 6.03 -13.48
N HIS A 117 -27.14 6.06 -13.30
CA HIS A 117 -28.04 7.01 -13.98
C HIS A 117 -28.27 8.35 -13.25
N GLN A 118 -27.82 8.52 -12.02
CA GLN A 118 -28.07 9.77 -11.27
C GLN A 118 -27.07 10.90 -11.59
N ARG A 119 -25.99 10.65 -12.31
CA ARG A 119 -24.96 11.64 -12.65
C ARG A 119 -25.20 12.42 -13.97
N MET A 120 -26.22 12.09 -14.75
CA MET A 120 -26.47 12.75 -16.05
C MET A 120 -27.53 13.88 -15.98
N SER A 121 -27.95 14.31 -14.79
CA SER A 121 -28.99 15.32 -14.62
C SER A 121 -28.56 16.47 -13.71
N ALA A 122 -27.29 16.88 -13.73
CA ALA A 122 -26.84 18.07 -13.03
C ALA A 122 -25.93 18.91 -13.94
#